data_3b51db9597390d1349c11811fd544b5d
#
_entry.id   3b51db9597390d1349c11811fd544b5d
#
_cell.length_a   1.000
_cell.length_b   1.000
_cell.length_c   1.000
_cell.angle_alpha   90.00
_cell.angle_beta   90.00
_cell.angle_gamma   90.00
#
_symmetry.space_group_name_H-M   'P 1'
#
loop_
_entity.id
_entity.type
_entity.pdbx_description
1 polymer ?
#
loop_
_entity_poly.entity_id
_entity_poly.type
_entity_poly.pdbx_seq_one_letter_code
_entity_poly.pdbx_strand_id
1 'polypeptide(L)'
;MSNSVELRVDAIVTWVNGNDPKYQKKISHYGKIEKLKISEKLLSKYNQIGEITLCIKSILKFAPYIRKIFIVTDQQNPRIEVKEKEKIVLIDHKEIFRGYEDYMPTFNIRTIETAFHRIRDLSEHFIYFND
;
A
#
# COMPACT_ATOMS: atom_id res chain seq x y z
N MET A 1 21.32 32.68 -8.89
CA MET A 1 20.90 31.28 -9.13
C MET A 1 20.57 30.61 -7.84
N SER A 2 19.34 30.28 -7.71
CA SER A 2 18.87 29.57 -6.51
C SER A 2 19.39 28.14 -6.54
N ASN A 3 20.22 27.81 -5.58
CA ASN A 3 20.54 26.42 -5.29
C ASN A 3 19.33 25.76 -4.60
N SER A 4 18.17 25.83 -5.24
CA SER A 4 17.01 25.12 -4.68
C SER A 4 17.24 23.63 -4.88
N VAL A 5 17.59 22.98 -3.79
CA VAL A 5 17.47 21.53 -3.73
C VAL A 5 15.98 21.25 -3.83
N GLU A 6 15.56 20.74 -4.98
CA GLU A 6 14.17 20.28 -5.11
C GLU A 6 13.92 19.21 -4.07
N LEU A 7 13.06 19.54 -3.10
CA LEU A 7 12.62 18.57 -2.13
C LEU A 7 11.69 17.58 -2.84
N ARG A 8 12.17 16.35 -3.04
CA ARG A 8 11.34 15.29 -3.60
C ARG A 8 10.53 14.68 -2.48
N VAL A 9 9.21 14.72 -2.63
CA VAL A 9 8.28 14.12 -1.67
C VAL A 9 7.43 13.09 -2.42
N ASP A 10 7.41 11.88 -1.91
CA ASP A 10 6.56 10.82 -2.43
C ASP A 10 5.41 10.55 -1.45
N ALA A 11 4.42 9.81 -1.89
CA ALA A 11 3.34 9.31 -1.05
C ALA A 11 3.39 7.79 -1.02
N ILE A 12 3.07 7.22 0.12
CA ILE A 12 2.89 5.78 0.28
C ILE A 12 1.45 5.57 0.76
N VAL A 13 0.73 4.69 0.07
CA VAL A 13 -0.62 4.29 0.44
C VAL A 13 -0.62 2.77 0.56
N THR A 14 -1.04 2.25 1.70
CA THR A 14 -1.22 0.82 1.86
C THR A 14 -2.66 0.46 1.52
N TRP A 15 -2.85 -0.63 0.77
CA TRP A 15 -4.18 -1.02 0.35
C TRP A 15 -4.27 -2.53 0.10
N VAL A 16 -5.37 -3.12 0.53
CA VAL A 16 -5.76 -4.48 0.17
C VAL A 16 -7.27 -4.53 -0.04
N ASN A 17 -7.70 -5.32 -1.02
CA ASN A 17 -9.11 -5.58 -1.26
C ASN A 17 -9.55 -6.78 -0.44
N GLY A 18 -10.27 -6.52 0.65
CA GLY A 18 -10.78 -7.57 1.52
C GLY A 18 -11.87 -8.44 0.90
N ASN A 19 -12.47 -8.01 -0.20
CA ASN A 19 -13.49 -8.78 -0.93
C ASN A 19 -12.91 -9.74 -1.96
N ASP A 20 -11.60 -9.69 -2.23
CA ASP A 20 -10.96 -10.62 -3.14
C ASP A 20 -11.02 -12.04 -2.56
N PRO A 21 -11.65 -13.00 -3.27
CA PRO A 21 -11.77 -14.37 -2.77
C PRO A 21 -10.43 -15.04 -2.45
N LYS A 22 -9.41 -14.72 -3.24
CA LYS A 22 -8.05 -15.24 -3.01
C LYS A 22 -7.48 -14.69 -1.70
N TYR A 23 -7.70 -13.42 -1.44
CA TYR A 23 -7.25 -12.78 -0.22
C TYR A 23 -7.99 -13.32 1.01
N GLN A 24 -9.31 -13.50 0.90
CA GLN A 24 -10.13 -14.08 1.97
C GLN A 24 -9.69 -15.49 2.32
N LYS A 25 -9.38 -16.33 1.32
CA LYS A 25 -8.84 -17.67 1.54
C LYS A 25 -7.50 -17.63 2.26
N LYS A 26 -6.65 -16.69 1.87
CA LYS A 26 -5.33 -16.51 2.47
C LYS A 26 -5.45 -16.14 3.95
N ILE A 27 -6.29 -15.16 4.27
CA ILE A 27 -6.55 -14.76 5.66
C ILE A 27 -7.11 -15.93 6.46
N SER A 28 -8.11 -16.64 5.93
CA SER A 28 -8.74 -17.76 6.61
C SER A 28 -7.76 -18.89 6.88
N HIS A 29 -6.91 -19.21 5.90
CA HIS A 29 -5.90 -20.24 6.02
C HIS A 29 -4.89 -19.93 7.14
N TYR A 30 -4.31 -18.73 7.11
CA TYR A 30 -3.32 -18.31 8.10
C TYR A 30 -3.95 -18.02 9.46
N GLY A 31 -5.18 -17.54 9.48
CA GLY A 31 -5.94 -17.35 10.72
C GLY A 31 -6.17 -18.66 11.47
N LYS A 32 -6.44 -19.75 10.75
CA LYS A 32 -6.57 -21.08 11.34
C LYS A 32 -5.25 -21.60 11.91
N ILE A 33 -4.16 -21.42 11.17
CA ILE A 33 -2.82 -21.86 11.59
C ILE A 33 -2.38 -21.11 12.85
N GLU A 34 -2.61 -19.81 12.90
CA GLU A 34 -2.22 -18.95 14.01
C GLU A 34 -3.29 -18.82 15.10
N LYS A 35 -4.39 -19.54 14.98
CA LYS A 35 -5.55 -19.46 15.88
C LYS A 35 -6.12 -18.04 15.99
N LEU A 36 -6.01 -17.25 14.93
CA LEU A 36 -6.60 -15.93 14.89
C LEU A 36 -8.10 -16.03 14.66
N LYS A 37 -8.88 -15.34 15.48
CA LYS A 37 -10.32 -15.17 15.25
C LYS A 37 -10.50 -14.08 14.20
N ILE A 38 -10.85 -14.47 12.98
CA ILE A 38 -11.17 -13.52 11.93
C ILE A 38 -12.63 -13.09 12.15
N SER A 39 -12.81 -11.87 12.66
CA SER A 39 -14.14 -11.29 12.84
C SER A 39 -14.59 -10.58 11.56
N GLU A 40 -15.90 -10.43 11.39
CA GLU A 40 -16.46 -9.60 10.31
C GLU A 40 -15.89 -8.18 10.35
N LYS A 41 -15.62 -7.67 11.53
CA LYS A 41 -15.02 -6.35 11.72
C LYS A 41 -13.61 -6.28 11.15
N LEU A 42 -12.82 -7.35 11.24
CA LEU A 42 -11.49 -7.42 10.64
C LEU A 42 -11.59 -7.46 9.12
N LEU A 43 -12.51 -8.24 8.57
CA LEU A 43 -12.74 -8.31 7.13
C LEU A 43 -13.23 -6.97 6.57
N SER A 44 -14.08 -6.25 7.32
CA SER A 44 -14.57 -4.95 6.87
C SER A 44 -13.47 -3.89 6.78
N LYS A 45 -12.40 -4.02 7.57
CA LYS A 45 -11.25 -3.12 7.47
C LYS A 45 -10.53 -3.22 6.12
N TYR A 46 -10.64 -4.36 5.45
CA TYR A 46 -10.02 -4.60 4.16
C TYR A 46 -10.97 -4.37 2.98
N ASN A 47 -12.19 -3.93 3.25
CA ASN A 47 -13.20 -3.72 2.22
C ASN A 47 -13.24 -2.24 1.80
N GLN A 48 -12.24 -1.81 1.02
CA GLN A 48 -12.01 -0.40 0.71
C GLN A 48 -11.87 -0.13 -0.79
N ILE A 49 -12.68 -0.78 -1.61
CA ILE A 49 -12.54 -0.68 -3.08
C ILE A 49 -12.69 0.75 -3.60
N GLY A 50 -13.68 1.49 -3.09
CA GLY A 50 -13.94 2.86 -3.54
C GLY A 50 -13.02 3.89 -2.90
N GLU A 51 -12.54 3.61 -1.71
CA GLU A 51 -11.76 4.56 -0.91
C GLU A 51 -10.36 4.80 -1.47
N ILE A 52 -9.71 3.76 -2.02
CA ILE A 52 -8.38 3.91 -2.60
C ILE A 52 -8.41 4.88 -3.79
N THR A 53 -9.40 4.77 -4.66
CA THR A 53 -9.55 5.67 -5.80
C THR A 53 -9.75 7.10 -5.34
N LEU A 54 -10.59 7.31 -4.34
CA LEU A 54 -10.84 8.63 -3.78
C LEU A 54 -9.59 9.20 -3.12
N CYS A 55 -8.85 8.38 -2.37
CA CYS A 55 -7.59 8.77 -1.76
C CYS A 55 -6.58 9.24 -2.80
N ILE A 56 -6.38 8.46 -3.86
CA ILE A 56 -5.44 8.80 -4.92
C ILE A 56 -5.84 10.08 -5.65
N LYS A 57 -7.11 10.23 -5.99
CA LYS A 57 -7.62 11.45 -6.64
C LYS A 57 -7.44 12.67 -5.75
N SER A 58 -7.64 12.51 -4.44
CA SER A 58 -7.44 13.59 -3.47
C SER A 58 -5.97 14.02 -3.40
N ILE A 59 -5.04 13.06 -3.38
CA ILE A 59 -3.61 13.36 -3.39
C ILE A 59 -3.23 14.12 -4.65
N LEU A 60 -3.68 13.66 -5.80
CA LEU A 60 -3.38 14.29 -7.09
C LEU A 60 -3.93 15.71 -7.17
N LYS A 61 -5.09 15.95 -6.58
CA LYS A 61 -5.75 17.27 -6.60
C LYS A 61 -5.15 18.25 -5.60
N PHE A 62 -4.95 17.81 -4.37
CA PHE A 62 -4.59 18.69 -3.25
C PHE A 62 -3.10 18.70 -2.93
N ALA A 63 -2.35 17.72 -3.41
CA ALA A 63 -0.91 17.64 -3.20
C ALA A 63 -0.17 17.38 -4.52
N PRO A 64 -0.31 18.29 -5.51
CA PRO A 64 0.30 18.08 -6.84
C PRO A 64 1.83 18.05 -6.82
N TYR A 65 2.45 18.48 -5.71
CA TYR A 65 3.90 18.43 -5.51
C TYR A 65 4.41 17.00 -5.28
N ILE A 66 3.53 16.04 -4.98
CA ILE A 66 3.92 14.65 -4.81
C ILE A 66 4.47 14.09 -6.12
N ARG A 67 5.69 13.54 -6.08
CA ARG A 67 6.38 13.02 -7.25
C ARG A 67 5.80 11.66 -7.68
N LYS A 68 5.77 10.71 -6.76
CA LYS A 68 5.27 9.36 -6.99
C LYS A 68 4.33 8.94 -5.86
N ILE A 69 3.33 8.14 -6.20
CA ILE A 69 2.40 7.54 -5.25
C ILE A 69 2.63 6.03 -5.31
N PHE A 70 3.25 5.50 -4.26
CA PHE A 70 3.51 4.07 -4.14
C PHE A 70 2.34 3.42 -3.42
N ILE A 71 1.65 2.52 -4.10
CA ILE A 71 0.56 1.75 -3.51
C ILE A 71 1.12 0.38 -3.13
N VAL A 72 1.23 0.15 -1.83
CA VAL A 72 1.74 -1.11 -1.28
C VAL A 72 0.56 -2.06 -1.08
N THR A 73 0.61 -3.19 -1.74
CA THR A 73 -0.50 -4.13 -1.79
C THR A 73 0.00 -5.57 -1.80
N ASP A 74 -0.92 -6.52 -1.60
CA ASP A 74 -0.61 -7.95 -1.54
C ASP A 74 -1.20 -8.65 -2.78
N GLN A 75 -0.40 -8.70 -3.87
CA GLN A 75 -0.75 -9.37 -5.12
C GLN A 75 -2.09 -8.91 -5.71
N GLN A 76 -2.42 -7.65 -5.54
CA GLN A 76 -3.67 -7.07 -6.00
C GLN A 76 -3.42 -5.83 -6.86
N ASN A 77 -4.38 -5.48 -7.69
CA ASN A 77 -4.34 -4.27 -8.49
C ASN A 77 -5.64 -3.48 -8.29
N PRO A 78 -5.57 -2.28 -7.71
CA PRO A 78 -6.76 -1.46 -7.49
C PRO A 78 -7.37 -0.90 -8.77
N ARG A 79 -6.71 -1.01 -9.92
CA ARG A 79 -7.18 -0.53 -11.23
C ARG A 79 -7.63 0.92 -11.19
N ILE A 80 -6.75 1.79 -10.74
CA ILE A 80 -7.05 3.21 -10.61
C ILE A 80 -6.96 3.88 -11.99
N GLU A 81 -8.03 4.51 -12.40
CA GLU A 81 -8.10 5.26 -13.64
C GLU A 81 -7.98 6.75 -13.36
N VAL A 82 -6.82 7.31 -13.63
CA VAL A 82 -6.52 8.72 -13.49
C VAL A 82 -5.63 9.17 -14.66
N LYS A 83 -5.61 10.48 -14.93
CA LYS A 83 -4.77 11.03 -16.00
C LYS A 83 -3.28 10.89 -15.69
N GLU A 84 -2.93 11.01 -14.41
CA GLU A 84 -1.55 11.00 -13.93
C GLU A 84 -1.07 9.58 -13.59
N LYS A 85 -1.36 8.61 -14.46
CA LYS A 85 -0.97 7.19 -14.25
C LYS A 85 0.52 7.01 -14.04
N GLU A 86 1.34 7.85 -14.65
CA GLU A 86 2.80 7.79 -14.54
C GLU A 86 3.31 8.07 -13.13
N LYS A 87 2.49 8.71 -12.29
CA LYS A 87 2.83 8.94 -10.87
C LYS A 87 2.58 7.72 -10.00
N ILE A 88 1.75 6.78 -10.45
CA ILE A 88 1.30 5.67 -9.62
C ILE A 88 2.19 4.46 -9.85
N VAL A 89 2.73 3.92 -8.75
CA VAL A 89 3.59 2.73 -8.77
C VAL A 89 3.00 1.71 -7.81
N LEU A 90 2.72 0.52 -8.31
CA LEU A 90 2.26 -0.59 -7.47
C LEU A 90 3.47 -1.32 -6.90
N ILE A 91 3.47 -1.51 -5.60
CA ILE A 91 4.52 -2.24 -4.88
C ILE A 91 3.88 -3.44 -4.20
N ASP A 92 4.31 -4.63 -4.60
CA ASP A 92 3.86 -5.86 -3.96
C ASP A 92 4.65 -6.12 -2.68
N HIS A 93 4.01 -6.75 -1.69
CA HIS A 93 4.70 -7.15 -0.46
C HIS A 93 5.95 -7.99 -0.75
N LYS A 94 5.92 -8.81 -1.79
CA LYS A 94 7.08 -9.63 -2.18
C LYS A 94 8.31 -8.80 -2.51
N GLU A 95 8.15 -7.61 -3.05
CA GLU A 95 9.27 -6.75 -3.42
C GLU A 95 9.98 -6.23 -2.17
N ILE A 96 9.22 -5.78 -1.18
CA ILE A 96 9.79 -5.17 0.04
C ILE A 96 10.25 -6.22 1.06
N PHE A 97 9.76 -7.45 0.95
CA PHE A 97 10.19 -8.55 1.82
C PHE A 97 11.18 -9.51 1.14
N ARG A 98 11.77 -9.11 0.01
CA ARG A 98 12.77 -9.94 -0.67
C ARG A 98 13.94 -10.26 0.28
N GLY A 99 14.23 -11.55 0.46
CA GLY A 99 15.21 -12.02 1.42
C GLY A 99 14.65 -12.25 2.82
N TYR A 100 13.41 -11.88 3.05
CA TYR A 100 12.71 -12.03 4.33
C TYR A 100 11.34 -12.67 4.14
N GLU A 101 11.27 -13.64 3.24
CA GLU A 101 10.02 -14.29 2.84
C GLU A 101 9.34 -15.00 4.02
N ASP A 102 10.09 -15.34 5.07
CA ASP A 102 9.54 -15.96 6.28
C ASP A 102 8.54 -15.05 7.01
N TYR A 103 8.62 -13.74 6.79
CA TYR A 103 7.65 -12.79 7.34
C TYR A 103 6.38 -12.67 6.51
N MET A 104 6.31 -13.36 5.38
CA MET A 104 5.15 -13.34 4.49
C MET A 104 4.33 -14.62 4.62
N PRO A 105 3.01 -14.53 4.41
CA PRO A 105 2.24 -13.30 4.28
C PRO A 105 2.10 -12.61 5.63
N THR A 106 1.99 -11.30 5.60
CA THR A 106 1.73 -10.54 6.82
C THR A 106 0.44 -9.73 6.66
N PHE A 107 -0.37 -9.77 7.70
CA PHE A 107 -1.58 -8.95 7.80
C PHE A 107 -1.40 -7.86 8.85
N ASN A 108 -0.19 -7.69 9.34
CA ASN A 108 0.16 -6.67 10.32
C ASN A 108 0.74 -5.46 9.60
N ILE A 109 0.00 -4.35 9.63
CA ILE A 109 0.41 -3.11 8.96
C ILE A 109 1.75 -2.58 9.49
N ARG A 110 2.05 -2.76 10.76
CA ARG A 110 3.32 -2.32 11.34
C ARG A 110 4.52 -3.05 10.74
N THR A 111 4.35 -4.34 10.47
CA THR A 111 5.39 -5.13 9.79
C THR A 111 5.63 -4.58 8.38
N ILE A 112 4.56 -4.22 7.68
CA ILE A 112 4.66 -3.63 6.33
C ILE A 112 5.36 -2.26 6.40
N GLU A 113 4.99 -1.42 7.37
CA GLU A 113 5.58 -0.10 7.57
C GLU A 113 7.11 -0.17 7.78
N THR A 114 7.58 -1.17 8.50
CA THR A 114 9.02 -1.34 8.74
C THR A 114 9.80 -1.64 7.46
N ALA A 115 9.14 -2.10 6.42
CA ALA A 115 9.75 -2.46 5.14
C ALA A 115 9.67 -1.34 4.09
N PHE A 116 9.06 -0.20 4.39
CA PHE A 116 8.91 0.90 3.41
C PHE A 116 10.25 1.39 2.86
N HIS A 117 11.30 1.42 3.67
CA HIS A 117 12.63 1.83 3.23
C HIS A 117 13.20 0.95 2.12
N ARG A 118 12.61 -0.21 1.88
CA ARG A 118 13.01 -1.13 0.82
C ARG A 118 12.29 -0.89 -0.49
N ILE A 119 11.36 0.06 -0.52
CA ILE A 119 10.69 0.45 -1.77
C ILE A 119 11.72 1.09 -2.69
N ARG A 120 11.88 0.49 -3.88
CA ARG A 120 12.81 1.01 -4.88
C ARG A 120 12.36 2.38 -5.37
N ASP A 121 13.31 3.32 -5.46
CA ASP A 121 13.07 4.69 -5.93
C ASP A 121 12.28 5.59 -4.97
N LEU A 122 12.01 5.13 -3.75
CA LEU A 122 11.37 5.98 -2.74
C LEU A 122 12.28 7.14 -2.36
N SER A 123 11.72 8.36 -2.34
CA SER A 123 12.44 9.55 -1.88
C SER A 123 12.74 9.47 -0.39
N GLU A 124 13.74 10.25 0.03
CA GLU A 124 14.08 10.39 1.45
C GLU A 124 12.89 10.93 2.27
N HIS A 125 12.10 11.83 1.66
CA HIS A 125 10.90 12.39 2.28
C HIS A 125 9.65 11.80 1.65
N PHE A 126 8.74 11.32 2.48
CA PHE A 126 7.47 10.79 2.02
C PHE A 126 6.36 11.02 3.03
N ILE A 127 5.12 11.04 2.56
CA ILE A 127 3.93 11.10 3.39
C ILE A 127 3.25 9.74 3.31
N TYR A 128 2.94 9.16 4.46
CA TYR A 128 2.25 7.89 4.54
C TYR A 128 0.76 8.10 4.82
N PHE A 129 -0.06 7.56 3.93
CA PHE A 129 -1.52 7.59 4.06
C PHE A 129 -1.98 6.19 4.46
N ASN A 130 -2.45 6.07 5.67
CA ASN A 130 -3.01 4.84 6.21
C ASN A 130 -4.52 5.00 6.38
N ASP A 131 -5.24 4.02 5.91
CA ASP A 131 -6.68 3.94 6.15
C ASP A 131 -7.00 3.50 7.58
#